data_e55358ef0680a131ec829cff4d8b3b9a
#
_entry.id   e55358ef0680a131ec829cff4d8b3b9a
#
_cell.length_a   1.000
_cell.length_b   1.000
_cell.length_c   1.000
_cell.angle_alpha   90.00
_cell.angle_beta   90.00
_cell.angle_gamma   90.00
#
_symmetry.space_group_name_H-M   'P 1'
#
loop_
_entity.id
_entity.type
_entity.pdbx_description
1 polymer ?
#
loop_
_entity_poly.entity_id
_entity_poly.type
_entity_poly.pdbx_seq_one_letter_code
_entity_poly.pdbx_strand_id
1 'polypeptide(L)'
;AKSLQRVISKVGNATLMTNVTTASGFATFIITQSKLLTEFGIVASLSIIAIFLLCLFIIPIIYSFMPIPKEKHLQHLNKQWINQLGDWIDRTVKHHNIAIYSSAVILLAVSIIGIFQIKATGSLIEDMPKKAEFYSDIEFYESEFNGVMPLEIFIDTKRKKGVMKLTTLKRMSKLENLIVEIPELSKPISVVSLVKYSKQAYYNGNPKYFQLPTAQENNFILSYAKNASSDVDLLKNFIDSTGRYARITSFMKDTGIDKMERIEENIISEIDKLFPKERYDISLTGKAYLFQKGTKYLVRNLILSLALAIFLISLFMAYMFRSFRMIIISLIPNLLPLLITAGMMGYFGVPIKPSTILVFSIAFGISVDDTIHFLAKYRQELLANKWAIKKSVFAALRETGVSMFYTSIVLFFGFSVFVTSNFGGTVALGILISATLLLAMLANLLLLPCLLLSLERSIANKKILKKPTLNIIPEEEPRQEDKNRRL
;
A
#
# COMPACT_ATOMS: atom_id res chain seq x y z
N ALA A 1 -20.51 31.40 25.18
CA ALA A 1 -21.28 31.15 23.93
C ALA A 1 -20.61 31.79 22.72
N LYS A 2 -20.42 33.12 22.66
CA LYS A 2 -19.82 33.82 21.48
C LYS A 2 -18.43 33.32 21.12
N SER A 3 -17.55 33.01 22.12
CA SER A 3 -16.20 32.47 21.86
C SER A 3 -16.25 31.07 21.26
N LEU A 4 -17.11 30.20 21.76
CA LEU A 4 -17.34 28.85 21.22
C LEU A 4 -17.87 28.90 19.78
N GLN A 5 -18.84 29.75 19.52
CA GLN A 5 -19.38 29.95 18.15
C GLN A 5 -18.29 30.44 17.17
N ARG A 6 -17.39 31.34 17.61
CA ARG A 6 -16.26 31.80 16.81
C ARG A 6 -15.23 30.70 16.54
N VAL A 7 -14.95 29.85 17.54
CA VAL A 7 -14.06 28.70 17.39
C VAL A 7 -14.66 27.68 16.42
N ILE A 8 -15.93 27.32 16.57
CA ILE A 8 -16.61 26.38 15.66
C ILE A 8 -16.57 26.88 14.22
N SER A 9 -16.84 28.18 13.98
CA SER A 9 -16.84 28.70 12.60
C SER A 9 -15.44 28.85 12.01
N LYS A 10 -14.41 29.21 12.81
CA LYS A 10 -13.03 29.37 12.31
C LYS A 10 -12.29 28.06 12.18
N VAL A 11 -12.38 27.19 13.19
CA VAL A 11 -11.67 25.91 13.23
C VAL A 11 -12.42 24.83 12.47
N GLY A 12 -13.76 24.82 12.58
CA GLY A 12 -14.60 23.79 11.96
C GLY A 12 -14.45 23.69 10.45
N ASN A 13 -14.31 24.82 9.73
CA ASN A 13 -14.11 24.79 8.29
C ASN A 13 -12.75 24.20 7.88
N ALA A 14 -11.69 24.54 8.59
CA ALA A 14 -10.37 23.96 8.31
C ALA A 14 -10.37 22.46 8.61
N THR A 15 -10.90 22.07 9.77
CA THR A 15 -11.02 20.67 10.19
C THR A 15 -11.94 19.86 9.28
N LEU A 16 -13.04 20.45 8.77
CA LEU A 16 -13.88 19.80 7.78
C LEU A 16 -13.09 19.47 6.50
N MET A 17 -12.34 20.44 5.99
CA MET A 17 -11.54 20.24 4.78
C MET A 17 -10.50 19.15 4.97
N THR A 18 -9.78 19.12 6.09
CA THR A 18 -8.77 18.11 6.36
C THR A 18 -9.40 16.71 6.51
N ASN A 19 -10.49 16.59 7.26
CA ASN A 19 -11.17 15.30 7.40
C ASN A 19 -11.76 14.79 6.08
N VAL A 20 -12.32 15.67 5.23
CA VAL A 20 -12.82 15.30 3.90
C VAL A 20 -11.68 14.85 2.99
N THR A 21 -10.51 15.51 3.01
CA THR A 21 -9.35 15.09 2.21
C THR A 21 -8.78 13.78 2.69
N THR A 22 -8.66 13.57 3.99
CA THR A 22 -8.18 12.31 4.57
C THR A 22 -9.16 11.17 4.28
N ALA A 23 -10.47 11.39 4.48
CA ALA A 23 -11.51 10.43 4.12
C ALA A 23 -11.49 10.09 2.63
N SER A 24 -11.28 11.09 1.75
CA SER A 24 -11.16 10.86 0.31
C SER A 24 -9.91 10.04 -0.04
N GLY A 25 -8.79 10.23 0.67
CA GLY A 25 -7.58 9.41 0.53
C GLY A 25 -7.87 7.93 0.81
N PHE A 26 -8.58 7.62 1.91
CA PHE A 26 -8.98 6.24 2.21
C PHE A 26 -10.07 5.73 1.26
N ALA A 27 -10.98 6.59 0.79
CA ALA A 27 -12.03 6.20 -0.16
C ALA A 27 -11.46 5.70 -1.51
N THR A 28 -10.23 6.07 -1.88
CA THR A 28 -9.59 5.55 -3.10
C THR A 28 -9.38 4.04 -3.07
N PHE A 29 -9.32 3.43 -1.88
CA PHE A 29 -9.26 1.98 -1.75
C PHE A 29 -10.55 1.26 -2.21
N ILE A 30 -11.69 1.94 -2.26
CA ILE A 30 -12.97 1.36 -2.74
C ILE A 30 -12.86 0.92 -4.20
N ILE A 31 -12.00 1.57 -4.98
CA ILE A 31 -11.82 1.30 -6.41
C ILE A 31 -10.88 0.11 -6.67
N THR A 32 -10.20 -0.41 -5.65
CA THR A 32 -9.14 -1.43 -5.82
C THR A 32 -9.63 -2.83 -6.22
N GLN A 33 -10.93 -3.09 -6.31
CA GLN A 33 -11.54 -4.40 -6.59
C GLN A 33 -11.10 -5.53 -5.63
N SER A 34 -10.39 -5.21 -4.55
CA SER A 34 -10.07 -6.12 -3.46
C SER A 34 -11.10 -5.95 -2.36
N LYS A 35 -11.87 -7.00 -2.05
CA LYS A 35 -12.92 -6.95 -1.02
C LYS A 35 -12.39 -6.40 0.31
N LEU A 36 -11.23 -6.89 0.75
CA LEU A 36 -10.58 -6.45 1.99
C LEU A 36 -10.26 -4.95 1.97
N LEU A 37 -9.65 -4.46 0.88
CA LEU A 37 -9.28 -3.05 0.74
C LEU A 37 -10.51 -2.15 0.57
N THR A 38 -11.52 -2.61 -0.14
CA THR A 38 -12.80 -1.89 -0.29
C THR A 38 -13.48 -1.73 1.06
N GLU A 39 -13.60 -2.79 1.85
CA GLU A 39 -14.17 -2.76 3.21
C GLU A 39 -13.35 -1.82 4.11
N PHE A 40 -12.02 -1.92 4.09
CA PHE A 40 -11.13 -1.02 4.82
C PHE A 40 -11.34 0.45 4.41
N GLY A 41 -11.39 0.74 3.11
CA GLY A 41 -11.61 2.09 2.58
C GLY A 41 -12.95 2.69 3.01
N ILE A 42 -14.03 1.90 2.96
CA ILE A 42 -15.36 2.33 3.39
C ILE A 42 -15.36 2.61 4.90
N VAL A 43 -14.90 1.66 5.71
CA VAL A 43 -14.90 1.79 7.18
C VAL A 43 -14.04 2.97 7.63
N ALA A 44 -12.81 3.10 7.09
CA ALA A 44 -11.92 4.19 7.43
C ALA A 44 -12.50 5.56 7.04
N SER A 45 -13.02 5.70 5.82
CA SER A 45 -13.60 6.96 5.34
C SER A 45 -14.82 7.38 6.16
N LEU A 46 -15.75 6.45 6.42
CA LEU A 46 -16.93 6.73 7.24
C LEU A 46 -16.56 7.04 8.68
N SER A 47 -15.57 6.33 9.25
CA SER A 47 -15.10 6.58 10.62
C SER A 47 -14.50 7.98 10.77
N ILE A 48 -13.70 8.44 9.81
CA ILE A 48 -13.12 9.79 9.83
C ILE A 48 -14.22 10.85 9.82
N ILE A 49 -15.24 10.71 8.95
CA ILE A 49 -16.36 11.64 8.88
C ILE A 49 -17.19 11.57 10.17
N ALA A 50 -17.45 10.37 10.70
CA ALA A 50 -18.20 10.21 11.95
C ALA A 50 -17.45 10.83 13.14
N ILE A 51 -16.14 10.62 13.25
CA ILE A 51 -15.30 11.22 14.30
C ILE A 51 -15.34 12.75 14.19
N PHE A 52 -15.24 13.30 12.98
CA PHE A 52 -15.36 14.74 12.76
C PHE A 52 -16.69 15.28 13.28
N LEU A 53 -17.81 14.64 12.93
CA LEU A 53 -19.14 15.06 13.39
C LEU A 53 -19.27 14.96 14.91
N LEU A 54 -18.80 13.85 15.50
CA LEU A 54 -18.80 13.69 16.95
C LEU A 54 -17.96 14.76 17.64
N CYS A 55 -16.76 15.05 17.15
CA CYS A 55 -15.92 16.12 17.70
C CYS A 55 -16.57 17.49 17.59
N LEU A 56 -17.25 17.77 16.47
CA LEU A 56 -17.95 19.05 16.25
C LEU A 56 -19.05 19.29 17.28
N PHE A 57 -19.74 18.23 17.75
CA PHE A 57 -20.79 18.34 18.76
C PHE A 57 -20.26 18.16 20.18
N ILE A 58 -19.47 17.12 20.45
CA ILE A 58 -19.07 16.74 21.79
C ILE A 58 -18.11 17.77 22.40
N ILE A 59 -17.12 18.24 21.63
CA ILE A 59 -16.11 19.18 22.16
C ILE A 59 -16.75 20.47 22.64
N PRO A 60 -17.61 21.19 21.87
CA PRO A 60 -18.28 22.38 22.37
C PRO A 60 -19.20 22.14 23.58
N ILE A 61 -19.88 20.97 23.62
CA ILE A 61 -20.74 20.61 24.74
C ILE A 61 -19.87 20.47 26.01
N ILE A 62 -18.78 19.70 25.97
CA ILE A 62 -17.88 19.53 27.11
C ILE A 62 -17.36 20.89 27.58
N TYR A 63 -16.84 21.71 26.66
CA TYR A 63 -16.33 23.03 27.02
C TYR A 63 -17.39 24.00 27.55
N SER A 64 -18.67 23.81 27.21
CA SER A 64 -19.74 24.65 27.77
C SER A 64 -20.01 24.39 29.25
N PHE A 65 -19.71 23.17 29.73
CA PHE A 65 -19.85 22.78 31.14
C PHE A 65 -18.57 22.98 31.95
N MET A 66 -17.41 23.17 31.28
CA MET A 66 -16.14 23.37 31.97
C MET A 66 -16.00 24.79 32.53
N PRO A 67 -15.44 24.94 33.73
CA PRO A 67 -15.08 26.26 34.26
C PRO A 67 -14.02 26.93 33.40
N ILE A 68 -13.95 28.26 33.46
CA ILE A 68 -12.93 29.03 32.74
C ILE A 68 -11.54 28.55 33.13
N PRO A 69 -10.65 28.24 32.15
CA PRO A 69 -9.32 27.73 32.45
C PRO A 69 -8.53 28.74 33.30
N LYS A 70 -7.92 28.27 34.39
CA LYS A 70 -7.05 29.07 35.24
C LYS A 70 -5.69 29.27 34.54
N GLU A 71 -4.96 30.34 34.87
CA GLU A 71 -3.62 30.61 34.30
C GLU A 71 -2.66 29.43 34.43
N LYS A 72 -2.72 28.66 35.52
CA LYS A 72 -1.96 27.42 35.68
C LYS A 72 -2.18 26.39 34.54
N HIS A 73 -3.36 26.35 33.97
CA HIS A 73 -3.69 25.43 32.87
C HIS A 73 -3.12 25.89 31.53
N LEU A 74 -2.73 27.18 31.43
CA LEU A 74 -2.13 27.77 30.23
C LEU A 74 -0.60 27.83 30.30
N GLN A 75 0.00 27.62 31.49
CA GLN A 75 1.45 27.70 31.68
C GLN A 75 2.26 26.72 30.84
N HIS A 76 1.66 25.54 30.49
CA HIS A 76 2.33 24.56 29.63
C HIS A 76 2.49 25.04 28.19
N LEU A 77 1.63 25.96 27.71
CA LEU A 77 1.75 26.56 26.37
C LEU A 77 2.94 27.54 26.28
N ASN A 78 3.35 28.09 27.42
CA ASN A 78 4.47 29.04 27.55
C ASN A 78 5.78 28.35 27.99
N LYS A 79 5.86 27.00 27.91
CA LYS A 79 7.10 26.29 28.25
C LYS A 79 8.25 26.76 27.33
N GLN A 80 9.39 27.05 27.93
CA GLN A 80 10.58 27.57 27.23
C GLN A 80 11.01 26.72 26.03
N TRP A 81 10.90 25.39 26.14
CA TRP A 81 11.28 24.50 25.04
C TRP A 81 10.38 24.62 23.81
N ILE A 82 9.07 24.92 23.96
CA ILE A 82 8.14 25.15 22.85
C ILE A 82 8.51 26.43 22.12
N ASN A 83 8.80 27.50 22.87
CA ASN A 83 9.25 28.75 22.29
C ASN A 83 10.62 28.59 21.62
N GLN A 84 11.55 27.85 22.22
CA GLN A 84 12.85 27.52 21.63
C GLN A 84 12.71 26.71 20.32
N LEU A 85 11.79 25.74 20.27
CA LEU A 85 11.49 24.98 19.05
C LEU A 85 10.96 25.91 17.95
N GLY A 86 9.98 26.77 18.26
CA GLY A 86 9.46 27.75 17.33
C GLY A 86 10.52 28.71 16.82
N ASP A 87 11.37 29.26 17.73
CA ASP A 87 12.45 30.14 17.37
C ASP A 87 13.54 29.44 16.56
N TRP A 88 13.81 28.16 16.83
CA TRP A 88 14.74 27.36 16.05
C TRP A 88 14.22 27.15 14.61
N ILE A 89 12.94 26.81 14.45
CA ILE A 89 12.31 26.65 13.14
C ILE A 89 12.34 27.99 12.39
N ASP A 90 11.90 29.08 13.02
CA ASP A 90 11.90 30.42 12.45
C ASP A 90 13.31 30.82 11.98
N ARG A 91 14.33 30.60 12.82
CA ARG A 91 15.73 30.91 12.50
C ARG A 91 16.24 30.06 11.34
N THR A 92 15.94 28.74 11.34
CA THR A 92 16.38 27.82 10.30
C THR A 92 15.77 28.18 8.96
N VAL A 93 14.44 28.41 8.90
CA VAL A 93 13.74 28.82 7.68
C VAL A 93 14.23 30.20 7.17
N LYS A 94 14.57 31.11 8.08
CA LYS A 94 14.99 32.48 7.71
C LYS A 94 16.42 32.56 7.17
N HIS A 95 17.34 31.79 7.76
CA HIS A 95 18.78 31.94 7.48
C HIS A 95 19.38 30.76 6.69
N HIS A 96 18.73 29.56 6.67
CA HIS A 96 19.30 28.37 6.08
C HIS A 96 18.39 27.77 4.96
N ASN A 97 17.66 28.61 4.25
CA ASN A 97 16.76 28.17 3.17
C ASN A 97 17.50 27.38 2.06
N ILE A 98 18.73 27.80 1.70
CA ILE A 98 19.54 27.09 0.71
C ILE A 98 19.90 25.70 1.21
N ALA A 99 20.27 25.56 2.50
CA ALA A 99 20.56 24.24 3.08
C ALA A 99 19.34 23.33 3.09
N ILE A 100 18.13 23.87 3.36
CA ILE A 100 16.87 23.11 3.30
C ILE A 100 16.60 22.61 1.89
N TYR A 101 16.74 23.45 0.86
CA TYR A 101 16.57 23.03 -0.52
C TYR A 101 17.63 22.00 -0.96
N SER A 102 18.90 22.25 -0.61
CA SER A 102 19.99 21.31 -0.94
C SER A 102 19.78 19.96 -0.27
N SER A 103 19.40 19.93 1.01
CA SER A 103 19.11 18.66 1.71
C SER A 103 17.92 17.93 1.08
N ALA A 104 16.85 18.63 0.72
CA ALA A 104 15.69 18.04 0.05
C ALA A 104 16.06 17.43 -1.31
N VAL A 105 16.88 18.13 -2.12
CA VAL A 105 17.35 17.64 -3.43
C VAL A 105 18.29 16.45 -3.26
N ILE A 106 19.22 16.50 -2.31
CA ILE A 106 20.13 15.38 -2.04
C ILE A 106 19.35 14.16 -1.57
N LEU A 107 18.43 14.32 -0.61
CA LEU A 107 17.59 13.23 -0.14
C LEU A 107 16.74 12.65 -1.27
N LEU A 108 16.20 13.48 -2.15
CA LEU A 108 15.46 13.02 -3.32
C LEU A 108 16.35 12.20 -4.27
N ALA A 109 17.54 12.69 -4.58
CA ALA A 109 18.48 11.99 -5.47
C ALA A 109 18.89 10.64 -4.88
N VAL A 110 19.26 10.59 -3.59
CA VAL A 110 19.56 9.35 -2.88
C VAL A 110 18.36 8.40 -2.89
N SER A 111 17.15 8.93 -2.67
CA SER A 111 15.94 8.12 -2.66
C SER A 111 15.64 7.50 -4.02
N ILE A 112 15.85 8.24 -5.11
CA ILE A 112 15.68 7.72 -6.48
C ILE A 112 16.61 6.52 -6.72
N ILE A 113 17.87 6.60 -6.28
CA ILE A 113 18.82 5.47 -6.38
C ILE A 113 18.31 4.26 -5.58
N GLY A 114 17.77 4.49 -4.37
CA GLY A 114 17.18 3.43 -3.55
C GLY A 114 15.95 2.80 -4.20
N ILE A 115 15.09 3.59 -4.83
CA ILE A 115 13.87 3.09 -5.51
C ILE A 115 14.23 2.08 -6.60
N PHE A 116 15.30 2.29 -7.37
CA PHE A 116 15.75 1.32 -8.38
C PHE A 116 16.24 -0.02 -7.79
N GLN A 117 16.51 -0.08 -6.49
CA GLN A 117 16.92 -1.31 -5.82
C GLN A 117 15.73 -2.10 -5.23
N ILE A 118 14.52 -1.55 -5.27
CA ILE A 118 13.34 -2.20 -4.72
C ILE A 118 13.00 -3.45 -5.54
N LYS A 119 12.81 -4.58 -4.84
CA LYS A 119 12.34 -5.83 -5.43
C LYS A 119 10.85 -5.99 -5.15
N ALA A 120 10.10 -6.45 -6.13
CA ALA A 120 8.73 -6.89 -5.91
C ALA A 120 8.75 -8.37 -5.49
N THR A 121 8.36 -8.67 -4.27
CA THR A 121 8.24 -10.05 -3.81
C THR A 121 6.79 -10.40 -3.55
N GLY A 122 6.38 -11.59 -4.02
CA GLY A 122 5.09 -12.19 -3.68
C GLY A 122 5.25 -13.30 -2.64
N SER A 123 6.30 -13.23 -1.79
CA SER A 123 6.53 -14.22 -0.75
C SER A 123 5.44 -14.15 0.32
N LEU A 124 4.82 -15.29 0.59
CA LEU A 124 3.82 -15.44 1.64
C LEU A 124 4.48 -15.79 2.97
N ILE A 125 5.57 -16.54 2.92
CA ILE A 125 6.29 -17.05 4.11
C ILE A 125 7.07 -15.93 4.80
N GLU A 126 7.57 -14.96 4.04
CA GLU A 126 8.41 -13.87 4.54
C GLU A 126 7.68 -12.98 5.59
N ASP A 127 6.35 -12.83 5.49
CA ASP A 127 5.54 -12.04 6.42
C ASP A 127 5.08 -12.84 7.64
N MET A 128 5.30 -14.16 7.65
CA MET A 128 4.87 -15.03 8.75
C MET A 128 5.75 -14.85 10.00
N PRO A 129 5.19 -15.10 11.20
CA PRO A 129 5.96 -15.03 12.45
C PRO A 129 7.03 -16.11 12.49
N LYS A 130 8.29 -15.74 12.35
CA LYS A 130 9.44 -16.69 12.33
C LYS A 130 9.61 -17.49 13.63
N LYS A 131 9.01 -17.03 14.74
CA LYS A 131 9.07 -17.73 16.04
C LYS A 131 7.92 -18.72 16.26
N ALA A 132 6.97 -18.78 15.36
CA ALA A 132 5.84 -19.69 15.48
C ALA A 132 6.24 -21.10 15.04
N GLU A 133 5.73 -22.11 15.74
CA GLU A 133 6.03 -23.54 15.45
C GLU A 133 5.73 -23.92 14.01
N PHE A 134 4.60 -23.49 13.48
CA PHE A 134 4.22 -23.77 12.09
C PHE A 134 5.19 -23.18 11.06
N TYR A 135 6.02 -22.17 11.41
CA TYR A 135 7.01 -21.61 10.50
C TYR A 135 8.14 -22.63 10.22
N SER A 136 8.60 -23.31 11.27
CA SER A 136 9.61 -24.38 11.12
C SER A 136 9.09 -25.56 10.29
N ASP A 137 7.78 -25.88 10.43
CA ASP A 137 7.15 -26.93 9.63
C ASP A 137 7.10 -26.56 8.14
N ILE A 138 6.74 -25.29 7.84
CA ILE A 138 6.75 -24.80 6.47
C ILE A 138 8.16 -24.81 5.88
N GLU A 139 9.17 -24.36 6.63
CA GLU A 139 10.56 -24.36 6.20
C GLU A 139 11.08 -25.77 5.94
N PHE A 140 10.67 -26.73 6.76
CA PHE A 140 10.96 -28.16 6.54
C PHE A 140 10.36 -28.64 5.20
N TYR A 141 9.08 -28.36 4.94
CA TYR A 141 8.46 -28.75 3.67
C TYR A 141 9.08 -28.03 2.46
N GLU A 142 9.46 -26.78 2.61
CA GLU A 142 10.16 -26.01 1.57
C GLU A 142 11.49 -26.64 1.18
N SER A 143 12.29 -27.05 2.19
CA SER A 143 13.61 -27.61 1.98
C SER A 143 13.57 -29.06 1.47
N GLU A 144 12.76 -29.91 2.12
CA GLU A 144 12.78 -31.36 1.88
C GLU A 144 11.88 -31.77 0.70
N PHE A 145 10.77 -31.05 0.46
CA PHE A 145 9.78 -31.38 -0.57
C PHE A 145 9.77 -30.41 -1.75
N ASN A 146 10.70 -29.46 -1.81
CA ASN A 146 10.82 -28.47 -2.87
C ASN A 146 9.58 -27.57 -3.05
N GLY A 147 8.94 -27.18 -1.94
CA GLY A 147 7.87 -26.22 -1.93
C GLY A 147 6.60 -26.69 -1.23
N VAL A 148 5.78 -25.73 -0.85
CA VAL A 148 4.52 -25.94 -0.13
C VAL A 148 3.29 -25.50 -0.93
N MET A 149 3.47 -24.66 -1.95
CA MET A 149 2.32 -24.13 -2.72
C MET A 149 2.11 -24.90 -4.01
N PRO A 150 0.91 -25.48 -4.25
CA PRO A 150 0.64 -26.20 -5.48
C PRO A 150 0.57 -25.25 -6.68
N LEU A 151 1.34 -25.57 -7.70
CA LEU A 151 1.24 -25.08 -9.06
C LEU A 151 0.56 -26.18 -9.89
N GLU A 152 -0.55 -25.86 -10.53
CA GLU A 152 -1.32 -26.82 -11.29
C GLU A 152 -1.39 -26.43 -12.76
N ILE A 153 -1.24 -27.41 -13.64
CA ILE A 153 -1.44 -27.25 -15.06
C ILE A 153 -2.71 -28.02 -15.41
N PHE A 154 -3.74 -27.28 -15.78
CA PHE A 154 -5.03 -27.80 -16.18
C PHE A 154 -5.02 -28.05 -17.68
N ILE A 155 -5.44 -29.27 -18.11
CA ILE A 155 -5.43 -29.71 -19.51
C ILE A 155 -6.82 -30.12 -19.94
N ASP A 156 -7.44 -29.37 -20.85
CA ASP A 156 -8.67 -29.77 -21.56
C ASP A 156 -8.31 -30.39 -22.90
N THR A 157 -8.64 -31.66 -23.08
CA THR A 157 -8.41 -32.38 -24.34
C THR A 157 -9.53 -32.18 -25.36
N LYS A 158 -10.54 -31.34 -25.06
CA LYS A 158 -11.75 -31.06 -25.89
C LYS A 158 -12.53 -32.31 -26.31
N ARG A 159 -12.22 -33.51 -25.78
CA ARG A 159 -12.83 -34.78 -26.13
C ARG A 159 -13.02 -35.69 -24.92
N LYS A 160 -14.17 -36.33 -24.80
CA LYS A 160 -14.39 -37.38 -23.79
C LYS A 160 -13.31 -38.48 -23.94
N LYS A 161 -12.79 -38.97 -22.80
CA LYS A 161 -11.72 -39.98 -22.72
C LYS A 161 -10.42 -39.54 -23.47
N GLY A 162 -10.23 -38.25 -23.71
CA GLY A 162 -9.08 -37.71 -24.45
C GLY A 162 -7.78 -37.81 -23.67
N VAL A 163 -7.83 -37.73 -22.34
CA VAL A 163 -6.68 -37.80 -21.42
C VAL A 163 -5.96 -39.14 -21.52
N MET A 164 -6.71 -40.24 -21.54
CA MET A 164 -6.14 -41.60 -21.53
C MET A 164 -5.57 -42.03 -22.90
N LYS A 165 -5.65 -41.20 -23.94
CA LYS A 165 -4.98 -41.48 -25.22
C LYS A 165 -3.46 -41.44 -25.04
N LEU A 166 -2.78 -42.46 -25.59
CA LEU A 166 -1.31 -42.57 -25.49
C LEU A 166 -0.57 -41.31 -26.01
N THR A 167 -1.13 -40.68 -27.06
CA THR A 167 -0.58 -39.40 -27.58
C THR A 167 -0.66 -38.28 -26.58
N THR A 168 -1.74 -38.16 -25.82
CA THR A 168 -1.92 -37.17 -24.75
C THR A 168 -0.97 -37.48 -23.59
N LEU A 169 -0.94 -38.73 -23.12
CA LEU A 169 -0.05 -39.18 -22.04
C LEU A 169 1.44 -38.94 -22.40
N LYS A 170 1.86 -39.19 -23.65
CA LYS A 170 3.23 -38.90 -24.10
C LYS A 170 3.53 -37.40 -24.07
N ARG A 171 2.58 -36.51 -24.45
CA ARG A 171 2.75 -35.05 -24.37
C ARG A 171 2.84 -34.57 -22.93
N MET A 172 1.95 -35.09 -22.05
CA MET A 172 2.00 -34.81 -20.62
C MET A 172 3.32 -35.24 -20.01
N SER A 173 3.81 -36.45 -20.34
CA SER A 173 5.10 -36.94 -19.83
C SER A 173 6.30 -36.10 -20.29
N LYS A 174 6.25 -35.53 -21.50
CA LYS A 174 7.29 -34.57 -21.95
C LYS A 174 7.24 -33.29 -21.14
N LEU A 175 6.03 -32.75 -20.88
CA LEU A 175 5.86 -31.57 -20.05
C LEU A 175 6.32 -31.83 -18.60
N GLU A 176 6.01 -33.00 -18.02
CA GLU A 176 6.50 -33.38 -16.69
C GLU A 176 8.04 -33.38 -16.63
N ASN A 177 8.72 -33.91 -17.65
CA ASN A 177 10.19 -33.93 -17.69
C ASN A 177 10.76 -32.50 -17.72
N LEU A 178 10.13 -31.57 -18.42
CA LEU A 178 10.54 -30.15 -18.42
C LEU A 178 10.33 -29.49 -17.06
N ILE A 179 9.23 -29.83 -16.36
CA ILE A 179 8.97 -29.32 -15.01
C ILE A 179 10.06 -29.80 -14.02
N VAL A 180 10.52 -31.05 -14.14
CA VAL A 180 11.59 -31.59 -13.29
C VAL A 180 12.92 -30.84 -13.45
N GLU A 181 13.16 -30.22 -14.60
CA GLU A 181 14.37 -29.41 -14.86
C GLU A 181 14.34 -28.03 -14.18
N ILE A 182 13.18 -27.61 -13.65
CA ILE A 182 13.01 -26.32 -12.97
C ILE A 182 13.31 -26.51 -11.47
N PRO A 183 14.38 -25.92 -10.92
CA PRO A 183 14.82 -26.17 -9.54
C PRO A 183 13.86 -25.69 -8.46
N GLU A 184 13.00 -24.73 -8.80
CA GLU A 184 11.98 -24.16 -7.91
C GLU A 184 10.72 -25.00 -7.80
N LEU A 185 10.61 -26.08 -8.61
CA LEU A 185 9.43 -26.95 -8.64
C LEU A 185 9.76 -28.35 -8.12
N SER A 186 8.80 -28.96 -7.43
CA SER A 186 8.88 -30.36 -7.04
C SER A 186 8.63 -31.27 -8.26
N LYS A 187 8.94 -32.57 -8.11
CA LYS A 187 8.53 -33.53 -9.13
C LYS A 187 7.03 -33.50 -9.35
N PRO A 188 6.57 -33.35 -10.60
CA PRO A 188 5.16 -33.29 -10.89
C PRO A 188 4.46 -34.63 -10.68
N ILE A 189 3.23 -34.58 -10.27
CA ILE A 189 2.37 -35.74 -10.08
C ILE A 189 1.13 -35.58 -10.99
N SER A 190 0.83 -36.61 -11.76
CA SER A 190 -0.34 -36.63 -12.66
C SER A 190 -0.81 -38.06 -12.92
N VAL A 191 -1.80 -38.18 -13.80
CA VAL A 191 -2.22 -39.48 -14.32
C VAL A 191 -1.10 -40.26 -15.01
N VAL A 192 -0.12 -39.55 -15.59
CA VAL A 192 1.05 -40.18 -16.22
C VAL A 192 1.86 -40.99 -15.21
N SER A 193 2.06 -40.45 -14.01
CA SER A 193 2.73 -41.16 -12.92
C SER A 193 1.98 -42.44 -12.54
N LEU A 194 0.63 -42.36 -12.43
CA LEU A 194 -0.20 -43.52 -12.13
C LEU A 194 -0.10 -44.61 -13.24
N VAL A 195 -0.11 -44.19 -14.51
CA VAL A 195 0.03 -45.14 -15.63
C VAL A 195 1.44 -45.81 -15.64
N LYS A 196 2.49 -45.01 -15.33
CA LYS A 196 3.85 -45.58 -15.19
C LYS A 196 3.94 -46.58 -14.03
N TYR A 197 3.37 -46.22 -12.86
CA TYR A 197 3.27 -47.15 -11.72
C TYR A 197 2.49 -48.41 -12.03
N SER A 198 1.37 -48.28 -12.71
CA SER A 198 0.54 -49.45 -13.12
C SER A 198 1.31 -50.39 -14.03
N LYS A 199 2.10 -49.85 -14.96
CA LYS A 199 2.98 -50.70 -15.80
C LYS A 199 4.03 -51.38 -14.97
N GLN A 200 4.70 -50.66 -14.07
CA GLN A 200 5.69 -51.22 -13.17
C GLN A 200 5.12 -52.35 -12.29
N ALA A 201 3.93 -52.11 -11.71
CA ALA A 201 3.21 -53.09 -10.90
C ALA A 201 2.85 -54.35 -11.70
N TYR A 202 2.35 -54.17 -12.94
CA TYR A 202 2.02 -55.27 -13.86
C TYR A 202 3.26 -56.19 -14.14
N TYR A 203 4.47 -55.59 -14.20
CA TYR A 203 5.71 -56.29 -14.36
C TYR A 203 6.44 -56.54 -13.01
N ASN A 204 5.68 -56.95 -11.98
CA ASN A 204 6.18 -57.38 -10.66
C ASN A 204 7.02 -56.32 -9.93
N GLY A 205 6.72 -55.04 -10.11
CA GLY A 205 7.40 -53.97 -9.38
C GLY A 205 8.81 -53.57 -9.92
N ASN A 206 9.27 -54.14 -11.00
CA ASN A 206 10.60 -53.88 -11.54
C ASN A 206 10.76 -52.40 -12.00
N PRO A 207 11.74 -51.63 -11.44
CA PRO A 207 11.92 -50.22 -11.76
C PRO A 207 12.15 -49.89 -13.25
N LYS A 208 12.70 -50.86 -14.02
CA LYS A 208 12.92 -50.70 -15.46
C LYS A 208 11.60 -50.42 -16.23
N TYR A 209 10.49 -50.86 -15.69
CA TYR A 209 9.15 -50.68 -16.31
C TYR A 209 8.41 -49.43 -15.83
N PHE A 210 9.04 -48.54 -15.03
CA PHE A 210 8.49 -47.22 -14.68
C PHE A 210 8.56 -46.27 -15.88
N GLN A 211 7.73 -46.58 -16.90
CA GLN A 211 7.64 -45.83 -18.15
C GLN A 211 6.25 -45.96 -18.75
N LEU A 212 5.91 -45.07 -19.69
CA LEU A 212 4.60 -45.20 -20.38
C LEU A 212 4.51 -46.52 -21.15
N PRO A 213 3.32 -47.10 -21.26
CA PRO A 213 3.11 -48.31 -22.07
C PRO A 213 3.36 -48.03 -23.55
N THR A 214 3.73 -49.09 -24.27
CA THR A 214 3.72 -49.05 -25.73
C THR A 214 2.31 -49.07 -26.26
N ALA A 215 2.09 -48.90 -27.58
CA ALA A 215 0.75 -48.93 -28.16
C ALA A 215 0.08 -50.30 -28.00
N GLN A 216 0.85 -51.37 -27.96
CA GLN A 216 0.37 -52.75 -27.76
C GLN A 216 -0.03 -53.01 -26.31
N GLU A 217 0.80 -52.53 -25.36
CA GLU A 217 0.57 -52.68 -23.89
C GLU A 217 -0.52 -51.81 -23.35
N ASN A 218 -0.85 -50.70 -24.02
CA ASN A 218 -1.69 -49.64 -23.47
C ASN A 218 -3.05 -50.14 -22.96
N ASN A 219 -3.71 -50.97 -23.71
CA ASN A 219 -5.04 -51.49 -23.32
C ASN A 219 -4.97 -52.41 -22.11
N PHE A 220 -3.95 -53.26 -22.00
CA PHE A 220 -3.75 -54.17 -20.87
C PHE A 220 -3.38 -53.40 -19.60
N ILE A 221 -2.46 -52.47 -19.68
CA ILE A 221 -2.03 -51.67 -18.54
C ILE A 221 -3.17 -50.76 -18.03
N LEU A 222 -3.93 -50.11 -18.92
CA LEU A 222 -5.08 -49.30 -18.51
C LEU A 222 -6.21 -50.14 -17.90
N SER A 223 -6.47 -51.36 -18.41
CA SER A 223 -7.43 -52.27 -17.79
C SER A 223 -6.95 -52.73 -16.42
N TYR A 224 -5.66 -53.07 -16.27
CA TYR A 224 -5.05 -53.41 -14.99
C TYR A 224 -5.17 -52.25 -13.99
N ALA A 225 -4.82 -51.04 -14.37
CA ALA A 225 -4.94 -49.84 -13.53
C ALA A 225 -6.38 -49.62 -13.05
N LYS A 226 -7.38 -49.85 -13.93
CA LYS A 226 -8.80 -49.69 -13.61
C LYS A 226 -9.29 -50.74 -12.63
N ASN A 227 -8.83 -51.98 -12.76
CA ASN A 227 -9.26 -53.10 -11.91
C ASN A 227 -8.54 -53.14 -10.56
N ALA A 228 -7.30 -52.63 -10.48
CA ALA A 228 -6.50 -52.59 -9.26
C ALA A 228 -6.96 -51.47 -8.27
N SER A 229 -7.75 -50.51 -8.71
CA SER A 229 -8.20 -49.36 -7.91
C SER A 229 -9.59 -49.58 -7.30
N SER A 230 -9.87 -50.74 -6.69
CA SER A 230 -11.20 -51.07 -6.16
C SER A 230 -11.66 -50.28 -4.94
N ASP A 231 -10.77 -49.70 -4.11
CA ASP A 231 -11.17 -49.02 -2.87
C ASP A 231 -10.85 -47.52 -2.80
N VAL A 232 -9.91 -47.02 -3.60
CA VAL A 232 -9.61 -45.59 -3.66
C VAL A 232 -9.47 -45.19 -5.12
N ASP A 233 -10.41 -44.41 -5.61
CA ASP A 233 -10.42 -43.95 -7.00
C ASP A 233 -9.33 -42.85 -7.19
N LEU A 234 -8.06 -43.25 -7.11
CA LEU A 234 -6.89 -42.39 -7.25
C LEU A 234 -6.91 -41.58 -8.55
N LEU A 235 -7.58 -42.10 -9.59
CA LEU A 235 -7.72 -41.41 -10.86
C LEU A 235 -8.54 -40.13 -10.74
N LYS A 236 -9.56 -40.09 -9.85
CA LYS A 236 -10.38 -38.88 -9.63
C LYS A 236 -9.58 -37.66 -9.18
N ASN A 237 -8.41 -37.85 -8.59
CA ASN A 237 -7.55 -36.75 -8.18
C ASN A 237 -6.86 -36.08 -9.37
N PHE A 238 -6.76 -36.74 -10.53
CA PHE A 238 -6.00 -36.26 -11.68
C PHE A 238 -6.80 -36.12 -12.96
N ILE A 239 -7.96 -36.78 -13.04
CA ILE A 239 -8.82 -36.81 -14.23
C ILE A 239 -10.27 -36.66 -13.77
N ASP A 240 -11.06 -35.89 -14.54
CA ASP A 240 -12.50 -35.79 -14.32
C ASP A 240 -13.24 -37.08 -14.70
N SER A 241 -14.53 -37.20 -14.33
CA SER A 241 -15.38 -38.33 -14.61
C SER A 241 -15.58 -38.63 -16.11
N THR A 242 -15.45 -37.62 -16.97
CA THR A 242 -15.59 -37.77 -18.43
C THR A 242 -14.28 -38.18 -19.12
N GLY A 243 -13.15 -38.08 -18.43
CA GLY A 243 -11.81 -38.28 -18.98
C GLY A 243 -11.39 -37.20 -19.98
N ARG A 244 -12.05 -36.02 -19.95
CA ARG A 244 -11.77 -34.90 -20.82
C ARG A 244 -10.67 -34.00 -20.21
N TYR A 245 -10.74 -33.77 -18.91
CA TYR A 245 -9.88 -32.86 -18.18
C TYR A 245 -8.84 -33.63 -17.38
N ALA A 246 -7.62 -33.11 -17.37
CA ALA A 246 -6.56 -33.62 -16.52
C ALA A 246 -5.84 -32.46 -15.81
N ARG A 247 -5.17 -32.79 -14.70
CA ARG A 247 -4.26 -31.88 -14.05
C ARG A 247 -2.89 -32.51 -13.80
N ILE A 248 -1.85 -31.68 -13.92
CA ILE A 248 -0.51 -31.95 -13.46
C ILE A 248 -0.27 -31.04 -12.27
N THR A 249 0.09 -31.61 -11.12
CA THR A 249 0.35 -30.83 -9.89
C THR A 249 1.84 -30.93 -9.58
N SER A 250 2.47 -29.79 -9.37
CA SER A 250 3.83 -29.66 -8.81
C SER A 250 3.77 -28.67 -7.65
N PHE A 251 4.58 -28.85 -6.62
CA PHE A 251 4.71 -27.88 -5.56
C PHE A 251 5.81 -26.91 -5.90
N MET A 252 5.66 -25.65 -5.53
CA MET A 252 6.58 -24.59 -5.82
C MET A 252 7.16 -24.01 -4.53
N LYS A 253 8.45 -23.72 -4.54
CA LYS A 253 9.11 -22.95 -3.50
C LYS A 253 8.58 -21.52 -3.48
N ASP A 254 8.59 -20.90 -2.31
CA ASP A 254 8.20 -19.50 -2.16
C ASP A 254 9.25 -18.59 -2.84
N THR A 255 8.97 -18.21 -4.06
CA THR A 255 9.85 -17.40 -4.91
C THR A 255 9.25 -16.03 -5.19
N GLY A 256 10.12 -15.05 -5.47
CA GLY A 256 9.67 -13.73 -5.86
C GLY A 256 8.89 -13.71 -7.19
N ILE A 257 8.11 -12.64 -7.38
CA ILE A 257 7.24 -12.45 -8.57
C ILE A 257 8.03 -12.59 -9.87
N ASP A 258 9.23 -12.01 -9.94
CA ASP A 258 10.06 -12.00 -11.15
C ASP A 258 10.51 -13.40 -11.58
N LYS A 259 10.86 -14.25 -10.61
CA LYS A 259 11.23 -15.66 -10.90
C LYS A 259 10.04 -16.46 -11.39
N MET A 260 8.91 -16.28 -10.74
CA MET A 260 7.69 -16.98 -11.12
C MET A 260 7.21 -16.57 -12.52
N GLU A 261 7.33 -15.32 -12.91
CA GLU A 261 7.00 -14.88 -14.27
C GLU A 261 7.87 -15.59 -15.32
N ARG A 262 9.17 -15.74 -15.06
CA ARG A 262 10.06 -16.49 -15.94
C ARG A 262 9.68 -17.97 -16.00
N ILE A 263 9.30 -18.58 -14.88
CA ILE A 263 8.83 -19.98 -14.84
C ILE A 263 7.54 -20.10 -15.66
N GLU A 264 6.59 -19.17 -15.47
CA GLU A 264 5.35 -19.13 -16.22
C GLU A 264 5.60 -19.02 -17.73
N GLU A 265 6.40 -18.05 -18.16
CA GLU A 265 6.75 -17.85 -19.59
C GLU A 265 7.42 -19.08 -20.19
N ASN A 266 8.34 -19.71 -19.46
CA ASN A 266 9.00 -20.93 -19.91
C ASN A 266 7.98 -22.08 -20.08
N ILE A 267 7.16 -22.34 -19.06
CA ILE A 267 6.15 -23.40 -19.12
C ILE A 267 5.14 -23.14 -20.24
N ILE A 268 4.64 -21.92 -20.41
CA ILE A 268 3.70 -21.57 -21.49
C ILE A 268 4.33 -21.78 -22.85
N SER A 269 5.58 -21.33 -23.05
CA SER A 269 6.31 -21.53 -24.30
C SER A 269 6.43 -23.00 -24.68
N GLU A 270 6.72 -23.87 -23.70
CA GLU A 270 6.82 -25.32 -23.95
C GLU A 270 5.46 -25.98 -24.14
N ILE A 271 4.41 -25.51 -23.45
CA ILE A 271 3.02 -25.94 -23.68
C ILE A 271 2.63 -25.66 -25.14
N ASP A 272 2.89 -24.46 -25.64
CA ASP A 272 2.54 -24.08 -27.03
C ASP A 272 3.26 -24.95 -28.09
N LYS A 273 4.47 -25.44 -27.80
CA LYS A 273 5.22 -26.36 -28.67
C LYS A 273 4.67 -27.79 -28.60
N LEU A 274 4.27 -28.24 -27.42
CA LEU A 274 3.87 -29.62 -27.19
C LEU A 274 2.40 -29.91 -27.53
N PHE A 275 1.52 -28.91 -27.35
CA PHE A 275 0.07 -29.10 -27.43
C PHE A 275 -0.56 -28.18 -28.48
N PRO A 276 -1.04 -28.73 -29.61
CA PRO A 276 -1.77 -27.95 -30.62
C PRO A 276 -3.05 -27.35 -30.06
N LYS A 277 -3.22 -26.02 -30.20
CA LYS A 277 -4.35 -25.24 -29.66
C LYS A 277 -5.73 -25.66 -30.20
N GLU A 278 -5.76 -26.26 -31.39
CA GLU A 278 -7.01 -26.79 -31.98
C GLU A 278 -7.56 -27.98 -31.19
N ARG A 279 -6.69 -28.75 -30.51
CA ARG A 279 -7.05 -30.02 -29.84
C ARG A 279 -6.98 -29.96 -28.33
N TYR A 280 -6.28 -28.99 -27.80
CA TYR A 280 -6.04 -28.83 -26.36
C TYR A 280 -6.27 -27.39 -25.97
N ASP A 281 -6.78 -27.21 -24.75
CA ASP A 281 -6.80 -25.94 -24.05
C ASP A 281 -6.11 -26.15 -22.71
N ILE A 282 -5.05 -25.36 -22.45
CA ILE A 282 -4.21 -25.57 -21.27
C ILE A 282 -4.07 -24.26 -20.54
N SER A 283 -4.24 -24.30 -19.23
CA SER A 283 -4.08 -23.15 -18.36
C SER A 283 -3.29 -23.50 -17.11
N LEU A 284 -2.46 -22.53 -16.67
CA LEU A 284 -1.82 -22.56 -15.38
C LEU A 284 -2.80 -22.10 -14.31
N THR A 285 -2.82 -22.81 -13.18
CA THR A 285 -3.66 -22.53 -12.02
C THR A 285 -2.97 -23.01 -10.74
N GLY A 286 -3.72 -23.14 -9.66
CA GLY A 286 -3.19 -23.54 -8.36
C GLY A 286 -2.88 -22.35 -7.46
N LYS A 287 -2.72 -22.62 -6.17
CA LYS A 287 -2.56 -21.56 -5.15
C LYS A 287 -1.33 -20.69 -5.41
N ALA A 288 -0.21 -21.28 -5.85
CA ALA A 288 1.01 -20.55 -6.16
C ALA A 288 0.78 -19.51 -7.25
N TYR A 289 0.17 -19.93 -8.36
CA TYR A 289 -0.13 -19.07 -9.51
C TYR A 289 -1.14 -17.97 -9.17
N LEU A 290 -2.24 -18.34 -8.52
CA LEU A 290 -3.30 -17.40 -8.15
C LEU A 290 -2.82 -16.37 -7.14
N PHE A 291 -2.00 -16.78 -6.16
CA PHE A 291 -1.44 -15.88 -5.18
C PHE A 291 -0.53 -14.84 -5.84
N GLN A 292 0.34 -15.27 -6.74
CA GLN A 292 1.24 -14.37 -7.45
C GLN A 292 0.48 -13.39 -8.37
N LYS A 293 -0.43 -13.89 -9.19
CA LYS A 293 -1.26 -13.02 -10.06
C LYS A 293 -2.10 -12.05 -9.23
N GLY A 294 -2.66 -12.54 -8.12
CA GLY A 294 -3.40 -11.72 -7.15
C GLY A 294 -2.53 -10.62 -6.53
N THR A 295 -1.32 -10.96 -6.10
CA THR A 295 -0.36 -9.99 -5.53
C THR A 295 0.03 -8.92 -6.55
N LYS A 296 0.37 -9.31 -7.78
CA LYS A 296 0.69 -8.35 -8.86
C LYS A 296 -0.49 -7.43 -9.16
N TYR A 297 -1.69 -7.99 -9.20
CA TYR A 297 -2.92 -7.23 -9.41
C TYR A 297 -3.18 -6.23 -8.26
N LEU A 298 -3.02 -6.66 -7.01
CA LEU A 298 -3.17 -5.80 -5.84
C LEU A 298 -2.15 -4.66 -5.84
N VAL A 299 -0.86 -4.96 -6.10
CA VAL A 299 0.20 -3.94 -6.22
C VAL A 299 -0.16 -2.89 -7.25
N ARG A 300 -0.57 -3.30 -8.45
CA ARG A 300 -0.98 -2.38 -9.53
C ARG A 300 -2.16 -1.50 -9.11
N ASN A 301 -3.19 -2.10 -8.51
CA ASN A 301 -4.38 -1.36 -8.08
C ASN A 301 -4.09 -0.39 -6.94
N LEU A 302 -3.19 -0.74 -6.01
CA LEU A 302 -2.77 0.16 -4.94
C LEU A 302 -1.97 1.35 -5.46
N ILE A 303 -1.10 1.14 -6.45
CA ILE A 303 -0.41 2.26 -7.13
C ILE A 303 -1.42 3.17 -7.83
N LEU A 304 -2.43 2.60 -8.50
CA LEU A 304 -3.49 3.38 -9.14
C LEU A 304 -4.33 4.15 -8.11
N SER A 305 -4.66 3.54 -6.96
CA SER A 305 -5.39 4.22 -5.88
C SER A 305 -4.59 5.36 -5.26
N LEU A 306 -3.27 5.20 -5.11
CA LEU A 306 -2.38 6.26 -4.66
C LEU A 306 -2.35 7.43 -5.66
N ALA A 307 -2.24 7.14 -6.95
CA ALA A 307 -2.28 8.16 -8.00
C ALA A 307 -3.62 8.92 -7.98
N LEU A 308 -4.73 8.20 -7.79
CA LEU A 308 -6.05 8.81 -7.64
C LEU A 308 -6.16 9.66 -6.37
N ALA A 309 -5.59 9.21 -5.24
CA ALA A 309 -5.55 9.99 -4.00
C ALA A 309 -4.79 11.31 -4.22
N ILE A 310 -3.61 11.26 -4.85
CA ILE A 310 -2.82 12.44 -5.20
C ILE A 310 -3.64 13.39 -6.10
N PHE A 311 -4.34 12.84 -7.09
CA PHE A 311 -5.18 13.61 -8.00
C PHE A 311 -6.34 14.30 -7.26
N LEU A 312 -7.09 13.58 -6.41
CA LEU A 312 -8.20 14.13 -5.64
C LEU A 312 -7.72 15.23 -4.68
N ILE A 313 -6.62 15.00 -3.98
CA ILE A 313 -6.04 16.00 -3.07
C ILE A 313 -5.57 17.22 -3.85
N SER A 314 -4.97 17.04 -5.04
CA SER A 314 -4.60 18.15 -5.93
C SER A 314 -5.83 18.96 -6.36
N LEU A 315 -6.96 18.30 -6.62
CA LEU A 315 -8.20 18.94 -6.95
C LEU A 315 -8.77 19.76 -5.76
N PHE A 316 -8.70 19.22 -4.54
CA PHE A 316 -9.05 19.94 -3.33
C PHE A 316 -8.17 21.19 -3.12
N MET A 317 -6.85 21.05 -3.32
CA MET A 317 -5.94 22.20 -3.26
C MET A 317 -6.23 23.23 -4.36
N ALA A 318 -6.55 22.77 -5.58
CA ALA A 318 -6.96 23.65 -6.66
C ALA A 318 -8.23 24.43 -6.31
N TYR A 319 -9.22 23.78 -5.72
CA TYR A 319 -10.45 24.40 -5.25
C TYR A 319 -10.16 25.45 -4.16
N MET A 320 -9.33 25.11 -3.18
CA MET A 320 -9.02 25.96 -2.03
C MET A 320 -8.20 27.20 -2.42
N PHE A 321 -7.19 27.06 -3.28
CA PHE A 321 -6.24 28.14 -3.60
C PHE A 321 -6.45 28.76 -4.98
N ARG A 322 -7.11 28.10 -5.91
CA ARG A 322 -7.33 28.54 -7.30
C ARG A 322 -6.04 28.96 -8.02
N SER A 323 -4.91 28.39 -7.63
CA SER A 323 -3.57 28.69 -8.17
C SER A 323 -2.79 27.42 -8.37
N PHE A 324 -2.37 27.17 -9.61
CA PHE A 324 -1.55 25.98 -9.95
C PHE A 324 -0.22 25.93 -9.19
N ARG A 325 0.38 27.10 -8.95
CA ARG A 325 1.63 27.18 -8.16
C ARG A 325 1.43 26.72 -6.72
N MET A 326 0.31 27.09 -6.11
CA MET A 326 -0.01 26.65 -4.74
C MET A 326 -0.24 25.14 -4.66
N ILE A 327 -0.80 24.52 -5.71
CA ILE A 327 -0.95 23.06 -5.77
C ILE A 327 0.43 22.40 -5.73
N ILE A 328 1.38 22.84 -6.57
CA ILE A 328 2.74 22.29 -6.60
C ILE A 328 3.41 22.43 -5.23
N ILE A 329 3.31 23.62 -4.61
CA ILE A 329 3.92 23.91 -3.30
C ILE A 329 3.33 23.04 -2.21
N SER A 330 2.04 22.75 -2.26
CA SER A 330 1.37 21.90 -1.28
C SER A 330 1.70 20.42 -1.49
N LEU A 331 1.97 19.98 -2.72
CA LEU A 331 2.28 18.58 -3.02
C LEU A 331 3.74 18.20 -2.70
N ILE A 332 4.71 19.08 -2.96
CA ILE A 332 6.13 18.77 -2.78
C ILE A 332 6.45 18.29 -1.36
N PRO A 333 6.03 18.97 -0.27
CA PRO A 333 6.33 18.54 1.09
C PRO A 333 5.68 17.21 1.47
N ASN A 334 4.63 16.79 0.77
CA ASN A 334 3.92 15.53 1.02
C ASN A 334 4.46 14.38 0.18
N LEU A 335 4.89 14.66 -1.07
CA LEU A 335 5.45 13.63 -1.94
C LEU A 335 6.89 13.29 -1.60
N LEU A 336 7.69 14.27 -1.15
CA LEU A 336 9.09 14.05 -0.81
C LEU A 336 9.29 12.99 0.27
N PRO A 337 8.57 13.00 1.42
CA PRO A 337 8.66 11.94 2.43
C PRO A 337 8.31 10.56 1.89
N LEU A 338 7.31 10.45 1.02
CA LEU A 338 6.95 9.17 0.39
C LEU A 338 8.07 8.64 -0.50
N LEU A 339 8.70 9.50 -1.29
CA LEU A 339 9.83 9.12 -2.14
C LEU A 339 11.04 8.71 -1.29
N ILE A 340 11.30 9.42 -0.18
CA ILE A 340 12.36 9.05 0.76
C ILE A 340 12.07 7.68 1.38
N THR A 341 10.84 7.43 1.80
CA THR A 341 10.43 6.13 2.35
C THR A 341 10.55 5.02 1.32
N ALA A 342 10.17 5.26 0.06
CA ALA A 342 10.39 4.31 -1.02
C ALA A 342 11.90 4.04 -1.22
N GLY A 343 12.74 5.08 -1.21
CA GLY A 343 14.20 4.90 -1.27
C GLY A 343 14.74 4.07 -0.11
N MET A 344 14.28 4.33 1.11
CA MET A 344 14.63 3.53 2.29
C MET A 344 14.26 2.06 2.12
N MET A 345 13.06 1.75 1.58
CA MET A 345 12.68 0.36 1.28
C MET A 345 13.71 -0.34 0.41
N GLY A 346 14.21 0.33 -0.65
CA GLY A 346 15.24 -0.22 -1.52
C GLY A 346 16.55 -0.50 -0.79
N TYR A 347 17.05 0.45 0.01
CA TYR A 347 18.29 0.28 0.75
C TYR A 347 18.22 -0.78 1.86
N PHE A 348 17.10 -0.88 2.56
CA PHE A 348 16.91 -1.88 3.60
C PHE A 348 16.38 -3.22 3.09
N GLY A 349 16.20 -3.35 1.77
CA GLY A 349 15.71 -4.58 1.16
C GLY A 349 14.25 -4.90 1.50
N VAL A 350 13.44 -3.90 1.88
CA VAL A 350 12.01 -4.07 2.14
C VAL A 350 11.28 -4.15 0.80
N PRO A 351 10.67 -5.29 0.46
CA PRO A 351 10.09 -5.48 -0.86
C PRO A 351 8.74 -4.75 -1.03
N ILE A 352 8.37 -4.52 -2.28
CA ILE A 352 7.01 -4.09 -2.63
C ILE A 352 6.07 -5.28 -2.55
N LYS A 353 5.10 -5.19 -1.64
CA LYS A 353 3.99 -6.13 -1.44
C LYS A 353 2.73 -5.37 -0.99
N PRO A 354 1.56 -6.00 -0.99
CA PRO A 354 0.32 -5.28 -0.62
C PRO A 354 0.40 -4.56 0.73
N SER A 355 1.03 -5.17 1.73
CA SER A 355 1.21 -4.56 3.07
C SER A 355 2.08 -3.30 3.03
N THR A 356 3.17 -3.28 2.27
CA THR A 356 4.08 -2.13 2.21
C THR A 356 3.58 -0.99 1.33
N ILE A 357 2.78 -1.28 0.29
CA ILE A 357 2.18 -0.21 -0.54
C ILE A 357 1.10 0.56 0.21
N LEU A 358 0.36 -0.09 1.12
CA LEU A 358 -0.62 0.59 1.99
C LEU A 358 0.00 1.74 2.76
N VAL A 359 1.30 1.63 3.13
CA VAL A 359 2.06 2.69 3.80
C VAL A 359 1.95 4.01 3.05
N PHE A 360 2.13 3.99 1.73
CA PHE A 360 2.14 5.22 0.92
C PHE A 360 0.80 5.92 0.92
N SER A 361 -0.29 5.17 0.77
CA SER A 361 -1.64 5.75 0.75
C SER A 361 -2.06 6.28 2.12
N ILE A 362 -1.75 5.53 3.19
CA ILE A 362 -2.07 5.94 4.57
C ILE A 362 -1.24 7.16 4.95
N ALA A 363 0.09 7.10 4.78
CA ALA A 363 0.99 8.19 5.14
C ALA A 363 0.71 9.46 4.32
N PHE A 364 0.38 9.34 3.02
CA PHE A 364 0.01 10.47 2.20
C PHE A 364 -1.28 11.14 2.69
N GLY A 365 -2.32 10.35 2.98
CA GLY A 365 -3.60 10.87 3.50
C GLY A 365 -3.43 11.65 4.81
N ILE A 366 -2.56 11.16 5.70
CA ILE A 366 -2.29 11.81 6.99
C ILE A 366 -1.37 13.02 6.82
N SER A 367 -0.31 12.92 6.02
CA SER A 367 0.67 14.01 5.83
C SER A 367 0.04 15.27 5.23
N VAL A 368 -0.94 15.11 4.34
CA VAL A 368 -1.63 16.23 3.70
C VAL A 368 -2.46 17.04 4.69
N ASP A 369 -2.93 16.44 5.77
CA ASP A 369 -3.70 17.12 6.82
C ASP A 369 -2.91 18.28 7.42
N ASP A 370 -1.67 18.05 7.84
CA ASP A 370 -0.77 19.08 8.36
C ASP A 370 -0.55 20.23 7.35
N THR A 371 -0.36 19.89 6.07
CA THR A 371 -0.19 20.88 4.99
C THR A 371 -1.43 21.76 4.83
N ILE A 372 -2.64 21.16 4.86
CA ILE A 372 -3.90 21.91 4.72
C ILE A 372 -4.10 22.85 5.91
N HIS A 373 -3.87 22.38 7.13
CA HIS A 373 -3.96 23.19 8.34
C HIS A 373 -3.02 24.39 8.28
N PHE A 374 -1.77 24.16 7.91
CA PHE A 374 -0.79 25.24 7.77
C PHE A 374 -1.21 26.24 6.68
N LEU A 375 -1.58 25.76 5.49
CA LEU A 375 -1.94 26.63 4.37
C LEU A 375 -3.26 27.39 4.60
N ALA A 376 -4.22 26.78 5.30
CA ALA A 376 -5.46 27.47 5.70
C ALA A 376 -5.14 28.63 6.66
N LYS A 377 -4.29 28.39 7.66
CA LYS A 377 -3.85 29.45 8.58
C LYS A 377 -3.02 30.51 7.86
N TYR A 378 -2.06 30.11 7.03
CA TYR A 378 -1.28 31.04 6.19
C TYR A 378 -2.18 31.98 5.40
N ARG A 379 -3.27 31.45 4.83
CA ARG A 379 -4.23 32.27 4.09
C ARG A 379 -4.98 33.26 4.97
N GLN A 380 -5.38 32.87 6.19
CA GLN A 380 -5.98 33.79 7.16
C GLN A 380 -5.03 34.91 7.53
N GLU A 381 -3.78 34.58 7.84
CA GLU A 381 -2.73 35.54 8.16
C GLU A 381 -2.37 36.45 6.97
N LEU A 382 -2.44 35.93 5.75
CA LEU A 382 -2.18 36.72 4.54
C LEU A 382 -3.20 37.83 4.36
N LEU A 383 -4.47 37.57 4.67
CA LEU A 383 -5.52 38.58 4.65
C LEU A 383 -5.38 39.58 5.80
N ALA A 384 -5.10 39.11 7.02
CA ALA A 384 -4.92 39.96 8.19
C ALA A 384 -3.69 40.89 8.07
N ASN A 385 -2.60 40.41 7.47
CA ASN A 385 -1.34 41.16 7.30
C ASN A 385 -1.28 41.92 5.95
N LYS A 386 -2.41 42.20 5.31
CA LYS A 386 -2.49 43.01 4.05
C LYS A 386 -1.55 42.48 2.95
N TRP A 387 -1.48 41.14 2.79
CA TRP A 387 -0.69 40.44 1.78
C TRP A 387 0.85 40.48 2.02
N ALA A 388 1.29 40.76 3.24
CA ALA A 388 2.70 40.66 3.62
C ALA A 388 3.10 39.17 3.79
N ILE A 389 3.59 38.53 2.71
CA ILE A 389 3.84 37.08 2.63
C ILE A 389 4.76 36.62 3.75
N LYS A 390 5.91 37.24 3.91
CA LYS A 390 6.89 36.88 4.93
C LYS A 390 6.31 36.90 6.34
N LYS A 391 5.59 37.99 6.71
CA LYS A 391 4.96 38.12 8.01
C LYS A 391 3.88 37.06 8.23
N SER A 392 3.11 36.75 7.20
CA SER A 392 2.02 35.76 7.24
C SER A 392 2.51 34.33 7.36
N VAL A 393 3.62 33.96 6.68
CA VAL A 393 4.25 32.64 6.79
C VAL A 393 4.73 32.40 8.21
N PHE A 394 5.46 33.35 8.82
CA PHE A 394 5.98 33.17 10.18
C PHE A 394 4.86 33.22 11.23
N ALA A 395 3.81 34.02 11.03
CA ALA A 395 2.65 34.04 11.92
C ALA A 395 1.92 32.68 11.89
N ALA A 396 1.68 32.13 10.68
CA ALA A 396 1.10 30.81 10.53
C ALA A 396 1.97 29.73 11.16
N LEU A 397 3.29 29.76 10.93
CA LEU A 397 4.23 28.78 11.45
C LEU A 397 4.26 28.73 12.98
N ARG A 398 4.23 29.88 13.64
CA ARG A 398 4.20 29.97 15.10
C ARG A 398 2.91 29.40 15.70
N GLU A 399 1.79 29.59 15.04
CA GLU A 399 0.48 29.13 15.56
C GLU A 399 0.23 27.64 15.25
N THR A 400 0.53 27.21 14.02
CA THR A 400 0.25 25.82 13.60
C THR A 400 1.43 24.87 13.82
N GLY A 401 2.67 25.36 13.79
CA GLY A 401 3.85 24.50 13.86
C GLY A 401 3.96 23.68 15.14
N VAL A 402 3.57 24.27 16.28
CA VAL A 402 3.53 23.55 17.56
C VAL A 402 2.47 22.44 17.53
N SER A 403 1.29 22.73 16.98
CA SER A 403 0.22 21.71 16.84
C SER A 403 0.67 20.57 15.94
N MET A 404 1.26 20.88 14.79
CA MET A 404 1.78 19.89 13.82
C MET A 404 2.86 19.02 14.47
N PHE A 405 3.74 19.60 15.27
CA PHE A 405 4.76 18.85 15.99
C PHE A 405 4.12 17.82 16.97
N TYR A 406 3.14 18.25 17.77
CA TYR A 406 2.47 17.35 18.71
C TYR A 406 1.70 16.25 18.00
N THR A 407 0.92 16.58 16.97
CA THR A 407 0.14 15.59 16.21
C THR A 407 1.04 14.55 15.56
N SER A 408 2.13 14.97 14.93
CA SER A 408 3.08 14.08 14.28
C SER A 408 3.82 13.18 15.27
N ILE A 409 4.19 13.68 16.46
CA ILE A 409 4.80 12.85 17.51
C ILE A 409 3.81 11.80 18.03
N VAL A 410 2.56 12.18 18.28
CA VAL A 410 1.52 11.22 18.72
C VAL A 410 1.30 10.14 17.66
N LEU A 411 1.22 10.54 16.39
CA LEU A 411 1.05 9.60 15.30
C LEU A 411 2.28 8.68 15.11
N PHE A 412 3.49 9.25 15.24
CA PHE A 412 4.73 8.47 15.22
C PHE A 412 4.70 7.35 16.26
N PHE A 413 4.42 7.67 17.51
CA PHE A 413 4.31 6.64 18.55
C PHE A 413 3.14 5.71 18.34
N GLY A 414 2.00 6.21 17.87
CA GLY A 414 0.82 5.41 17.57
C GLY A 414 1.10 4.32 16.54
N PHE A 415 1.78 4.66 15.44
CA PHE A 415 2.14 3.67 14.40
C PHE A 415 3.36 2.83 14.78
N SER A 416 4.30 3.35 15.58
CA SER A 416 5.45 2.55 16.04
C SER A 416 5.05 1.39 16.96
N VAL A 417 3.85 1.38 17.55
CA VAL A 417 3.32 0.21 18.26
C VAL A 417 3.25 -1.03 17.37
N PHE A 418 3.01 -0.87 16.06
CA PHE A 418 2.98 -2.00 15.13
C PHE A 418 4.34 -2.72 14.99
N VAL A 419 5.44 -2.09 15.41
CA VAL A 419 6.78 -2.71 15.43
C VAL A 419 6.85 -3.88 16.42
N THR A 420 5.99 -3.91 17.43
CA THR A 420 5.91 -5.01 18.39
C THR A 420 5.19 -6.25 17.85
N SER A 421 4.64 -6.18 16.63
CA SER A 421 3.97 -7.30 15.98
C SER A 421 4.95 -8.43 15.65
N ASN A 422 4.45 -9.67 15.66
CA ASN A 422 5.19 -10.83 15.18
C ASN A 422 5.13 -11.02 13.65
N PHE A 423 4.23 -10.30 12.95
CA PHE A 423 4.07 -10.37 11.50
C PHE A 423 4.97 -9.36 10.79
N GLY A 424 5.84 -9.84 9.88
CA GLY A 424 6.82 -9.01 9.17
C GLY A 424 6.20 -7.84 8.40
N GLY A 425 5.08 -8.05 7.72
CA GLY A 425 4.35 -7.00 7.00
C GLY A 425 3.81 -5.90 7.93
N THR A 426 3.34 -6.25 9.14
CA THR A 426 2.85 -5.29 10.13
C THR A 426 4.01 -4.50 10.74
N VAL A 427 5.15 -5.16 11.01
CA VAL A 427 6.38 -4.49 11.48
C VAL A 427 6.87 -3.49 10.45
N ALA A 428 6.97 -3.89 9.19
CA ALA A 428 7.37 -3.01 8.10
C ALA A 428 6.41 -1.81 7.96
N LEU A 429 5.10 -2.04 8.04
CA LEU A 429 4.09 -0.98 8.02
C LEU A 429 4.32 0.01 9.17
N GLY A 430 4.53 -0.46 10.40
CA GLY A 430 4.80 0.38 11.57
C GLY A 430 6.03 1.26 11.39
N ILE A 431 7.16 0.68 11.00
CA ILE A 431 8.42 1.41 10.79
C ILE A 431 8.27 2.44 9.67
N LEU A 432 7.75 2.02 8.52
CA LEU A 432 7.69 2.88 7.33
C LEU A 432 6.72 4.05 7.51
N ILE A 433 5.52 3.82 8.08
CA ILE A 433 4.56 4.92 8.35
C ILE A 433 5.16 5.88 9.38
N SER A 434 5.68 5.38 10.50
CA SER A 434 6.28 6.23 11.53
C SER A 434 7.40 7.09 10.97
N ALA A 435 8.32 6.51 10.20
CA ALA A 435 9.39 7.24 9.54
C ALA A 435 8.85 8.28 8.55
N THR A 436 7.87 7.91 7.72
CA THR A 436 7.26 8.81 6.74
C THR A 436 6.60 10.01 7.42
N LEU A 437 5.89 9.80 8.52
CA LEU A 437 5.22 10.88 9.26
C LEU A 437 6.21 11.85 9.90
N LEU A 438 7.33 11.36 10.44
CA LEU A 438 8.41 12.25 10.92
C LEU A 438 9.03 13.05 9.78
N LEU A 439 9.30 12.43 8.66
CA LEU A 439 9.83 13.10 7.48
C LEU A 439 8.85 14.14 6.93
N ALA A 440 7.55 13.81 6.93
CA ALA A 440 6.48 14.72 6.53
C ALA A 440 6.35 15.91 7.47
N MET A 441 6.46 15.70 8.77
CA MET A 441 6.51 16.79 9.76
C MET A 441 7.67 17.74 9.46
N LEU A 442 8.89 17.21 9.26
CA LEU A 442 10.05 18.02 8.94
C LEU A 442 9.87 18.78 7.61
N ALA A 443 9.33 18.12 6.58
CA ALA A 443 9.06 18.77 5.30
C ALA A 443 8.01 19.88 5.44
N ASN A 444 6.96 19.68 6.21
CA ASN A 444 5.91 20.66 6.43
C ASN A 444 6.38 21.83 7.32
N LEU A 445 7.25 21.59 8.30
CA LEU A 445 7.78 22.65 9.19
C LEU A 445 8.92 23.45 8.56
N LEU A 446 9.73 22.84 7.68
CA LEU A 446 10.92 23.49 7.12
C LEU A 446 10.79 23.80 5.63
N LEU A 447 10.44 22.80 4.81
CA LEU A 447 10.42 22.94 3.35
C LEU A 447 9.22 23.77 2.87
N LEU A 448 8.02 23.51 3.40
CA LEU A 448 6.80 24.23 2.99
C LEU A 448 6.88 25.75 3.22
N PRO A 449 7.32 26.25 4.41
CA PRO A 449 7.54 27.69 4.60
C PRO A 449 8.60 28.28 3.65
N CYS A 450 9.69 27.56 3.40
CA CYS A 450 10.72 28.00 2.44
C CYS A 450 10.14 28.13 1.02
N LEU A 451 9.37 27.16 0.57
CA LEU A 451 8.69 27.19 -0.74
C LEU A 451 7.73 28.39 -0.85
N LEU A 452 6.98 28.70 0.20
CA LEU A 452 6.11 29.88 0.23
C LEU A 452 6.88 31.20 0.18
N LEU A 453 8.01 31.29 0.91
CA LEU A 453 8.86 32.46 0.89
C LEU A 453 9.54 32.68 -0.46
N SER A 454 9.93 31.62 -1.18
CA SER A 454 10.52 31.75 -2.51
C SER A 454 9.55 32.32 -3.55
N LEU A 455 8.26 32.19 -3.29
CA LEU A 455 7.21 32.77 -4.14
C LEU A 455 6.98 34.26 -3.92
N GLU A 456 7.55 34.87 -2.88
CA GLU A 456 7.37 36.30 -2.58
C GLU A 456 7.63 37.17 -3.80
N ARG A 457 8.67 36.88 -4.56
CA ARG A 457 9.03 37.55 -5.81
C ARG A 457 8.02 37.35 -6.95
N SER A 458 7.27 36.24 -6.93
CA SER A 458 6.36 35.83 -8.00
C SER A 458 4.88 36.10 -7.69
N ILE A 459 4.49 36.17 -6.41
CA ILE A 459 3.09 36.37 -5.95
C ILE A 459 2.79 37.85 -5.64
N ALA A 460 3.77 38.74 -5.66
CA ALA A 460 3.59 40.18 -5.45
C ALA A 460 2.51 40.82 -6.37
N ASN A 461 2.05 40.11 -7.39
CA ASN A 461 0.89 40.49 -8.19
C ASN A 461 -0.42 39.99 -7.53
N LYS A 462 -1.18 40.89 -6.91
CA LYS A 462 -2.51 40.69 -6.30
C LYS A 462 -3.55 39.90 -7.15
N LYS A 463 -3.30 39.73 -8.45
CA LYS A 463 -4.17 39.01 -9.40
C LYS A 463 -4.13 37.48 -9.30
N ILE A 464 -3.14 36.90 -8.62
CA ILE A 464 -2.88 35.45 -8.65
C ILE A 464 -3.70 34.71 -7.59
N LEU A 465 -4.06 35.34 -6.48
CA LEU A 465 -4.94 34.79 -5.46
C LEU A 465 -6.32 35.43 -5.59
N LYS A 466 -7.18 34.86 -6.43
CA LYS A 466 -8.59 35.27 -6.57
C LYS A 466 -9.32 35.09 -5.24
N LYS A 467 -10.29 36.01 -4.96
CA LYS A 467 -11.16 35.89 -3.78
C LYS A 467 -11.74 34.49 -3.66
N PRO A 468 -11.69 33.87 -2.48
CA PRO A 468 -12.24 32.53 -2.28
C PRO A 468 -13.76 32.51 -2.42
N THR A 469 -14.29 31.35 -2.82
CA THR A 469 -15.74 31.09 -2.85
C THR A 469 -16.34 30.87 -1.47
N LEU A 470 -15.54 30.48 -0.48
CA LEU A 470 -15.96 30.42 0.92
C LEU A 470 -15.72 31.78 1.56
N ASN A 471 -16.81 32.54 1.78
CA ASN A 471 -16.79 33.72 2.64
C ASN A 471 -16.54 33.25 4.08
N ILE A 472 -15.28 33.25 4.50
CA ILE A 472 -14.95 33.31 5.93
C ILE A 472 -15.45 34.68 6.35
N ILE A 473 -16.46 34.71 7.22
CA ILE A 473 -17.11 35.91 7.72
C ILE A 473 -16.01 36.93 8.07
N PRO A 474 -16.03 38.15 7.45
CA PRO A 474 -15.05 39.19 7.81
C PRO A 474 -15.14 39.43 9.31
N GLU A 475 -14.03 39.62 9.97
CA GLU A 475 -14.06 40.19 11.33
C GLU A 475 -14.83 41.50 11.26
N GLU A 476 -16.01 41.56 11.88
CA GLU A 476 -16.60 42.85 12.21
C GLU A 476 -15.57 43.57 13.09
N GLU A 477 -15.04 44.68 12.60
CA GLU A 477 -14.26 45.60 13.45
C GLU A 477 -15.05 45.83 14.74
N PRO A 478 -14.41 45.77 15.91
CA PRO A 478 -15.10 46.01 17.18
C PRO A 478 -15.72 47.42 17.08
N ARG A 479 -17.04 47.45 17.10
CA ARG A 479 -17.76 48.72 17.14
C ARG A 479 -17.17 49.57 18.25
N GLN A 480 -16.92 50.82 17.98
CA GLN A 480 -16.32 51.81 18.90
C GLN A 480 -17.09 51.94 20.25
N GLU A 481 -18.25 51.35 20.41
CA GLU A 481 -19.04 51.33 21.65
C GLU A 481 -18.41 50.54 22.81
N ASP A 482 -17.49 49.60 22.55
CA ASP A 482 -16.84 48.82 23.62
C ASP A 482 -15.59 49.53 24.23
N LYS A 483 -15.19 50.65 23.68
CA LYS A 483 -14.07 51.50 24.27
C LYS A 483 -14.56 52.32 25.45
N ASN A 484 -15.84 52.65 25.55
CA ASN A 484 -16.37 53.53 26.61
C ASN A 484 -16.86 52.76 27.86
N ARG A 485 -16.73 51.43 27.92
CA ARG A 485 -17.07 50.60 29.12
C ARG A 485 -15.86 50.15 29.92
N ARG A 486 -14.69 50.69 29.65
CA ARG A 486 -13.43 50.43 30.42
C ARG A 486 -12.81 51.71 30.96
N LEU A 487 -13.59 52.68 31.32
CA LEU A 487 -13.20 53.79 32.24
C LEU A 487 -13.99 53.64 33.52
#